data_9aee802d050aa8dcbafd1abaa77e798c
#
_entry.id   9aee802d050aa8dcbafd1abaa77e798c
#
_cell.length_a   1.000
_cell.length_b   1.000
_cell.length_c   1.000
_cell.angle_alpha   90.00
_cell.angle_beta   90.00
_cell.angle_gamma   90.00
#
_symmetry.space_group_name_H-M   'P 1'
#
loop_
_entity.id
_entity.type
_entity.pdbx_description
1 polymer ?
#
loop_
_entity_poly.entity_id
_entity_poly.type
_entity_poly.pdbx_seq_one_letter_code
_entity_poly.pdbx_strand_id
1 'polypeptide(L)'
;MSEIRDESLWESGKRKIEWVRQNMSLLRSVEEDFKRDQPFKGLKVALSIHLEAKTAYLCKVLAAGGAEMYITGSNPLSTQDDVAAGLVHDGLNVFAWHGATDEEYHRHISEVVKVGPNIIIDDGGDLVNLIHNEYPELIPNVIGGCEETTTGIIRLIAMNKDGQLKFPMMLVNNAKCKYLFDNRYGTGQSVWDGINRTTNLIVAGKNVVVAGYGWCFKGVAMRAKGLGASVIVCEVDPIKAMEAVMDGFKVMKMVDAAKVGDFFVTVTGCKDVITEKAFMNMKDGAILCNAGHFDCEVDVAGLKKLSVESKLARNNIDGYKLPNGNWLYVIGEGRLVNLAAGDGHPAEIMDMSFAIQALSAAYLVKNKDKLTDKIVYVPDEIDKEVANRKLKFWELEIDKLTPEQEKYLNSWQV
;
A
#
# COMPACT_ATOMS: atom_id res chain seq x y z
N MET A 1 -14.10 -13.72 18.16
CA MET A 1 -13.55 -13.08 19.39
C MET A 1 -12.53 -12.07 18.89
N SER A 2 -12.61 -10.84 19.32
CA SER A 2 -11.72 -9.77 18.83
C SER A 2 -10.72 -9.35 19.90
N GLU A 3 -9.59 -8.78 19.50
CA GLU A 3 -8.58 -8.22 20.40
C GLU A 3 -8.15 -6.86 19.84
N ILE A 4 -8.69 -5.78 20.44
CA ILE A 4 -8.45 -4.38 20.06
C ILE A 4 -8.14 -3.54 21.30
N ARG A 5 -7.61 -2.34 21.10
CA ARG A 5 -7.18 -1.49 22.21
C ARG A 5 -8.32 -0.90 23.03
N ASP A 6 -9.37 -0.38 22.38
CA ASP A 6 -10.45 0.34 23.03
C ASP A 6 -11.74 0.28 22.20
N GLU A 7 -12.70 -0.51 22.67
CA GLU A 7 -14.00 -0.67 22.02
C GLU A 7 -14.87 0.61 22.12
N SER A 8 -14.61 1.51 23.08
CA SER A 8 -15.43 2.72 23.27
C SER A 8 -15.29 3.73 22.13
N LEU A 9 -14.27 3.60 21.29
CA LEU A 9 -13.98 4.48 20.17
C LEU A 9 -14.85 4.22 18.92
N TRP A 10 -15.77 3.25 18.97
CA TRP A 10 -16.50 2.77 17.78
C TRP A 10 -17.28 3.85 17.03
N GLU A 11 -17.86 4.85 17.70
CA GLU A 11 -18.61 5.92 17.03
C GLU A 11 -17.72 6.75 16.10
N SER A 12 -16.49 7.06 16.53
CA SER A 12 -15.51 7.77 15.71
C SER A 12 -15.15 6.94 14.47
N GLY A 13 -14.84 5.66 14.66
CA GLY A 13 -14.53 4.75 13.57
C GLY A 13 -15.67 4.61 12.58
N LYS A 14 -16.89 4.46 13.08
CA LYS A 14 -18.09 4.36 12.24
C LYS A 14 -18.30 5.62 11.37
N ARG A 15 -18.10 6.81 11.92
CA ARG A 15 -18.16 8.05 11.13
C ARG A 15 -17.12 8.10 10.02
N LYS A 16 -15.88 7.66 10.29
CA LYS A 16 -14.81 7.57 9.28
C LYS A 16 -15.15 6.58 8.19
N ILE A 17 -15.63 5.39 8.55
CA ILE A 17 -16.02 4.34 7.59
C ILE A 17 -17.20 4.83 6.72
N GLU A 18 -18.21 5.48 7.29
CA GLU A 18 -19.32 6.01 6.51
C GLU A 18 -18.90 7.14 5.57
N TRP A 19 -17.98 8.01 6.00
CA TRP A 19 -17.41 9.03 5.13
C TRP A 19 -16.74 8.44 3.89
N VAL A 20 -15.88 7.44 4.05
CA VAL A 20 -15.20 6.81 2.90
C VAL A 20 -16.19 6.03 2.04
N ARG A 21 -17.19 5.36 2.65
CA ARG A 21 -18.25 4.66 1.93
C ARG A 21 -19.01 5.58 0.97
N GLN A 22 -19.27 6.83 1.36
CA GLN A 22 -19.92 7.83 0.51
C GLN A 22 -19.06 8.20 -0.70
N ASN A 23 -17.73 8.21 -0.55
CA ASN A 23 -16.76 8.60 -1.56
C ASN A 23 -16.17 7.42 -2.35
N MET A 24 -16.62 6.19 -2.09
CA MET A 24 -16.20 4.96 -2.77
C MET A 24 -17.40 4.34 -3.51
N SER A 25 -17.89 5.06 -4.52
CA SER A 25 -19.11 4.72 -5.26
C SER A 25 -18.99 3.42 -6.06
N LEU A 26 -17.82 3.13 -6.60
CA LEU A 26 -17.55 1.90 -7.34
C LEU A 26 -17.58 0.69 -6.40
N LEU A 27 -16.87 0.74 -5.29
CA LEU A 27 -16.86 -0.33 -4.30
C LEU A 27 -18.26 -0.54 -3.69
N ARG A 28 -19.03 0.55 -3.51
CA ARG A 28 -20.44 0.45 -3.11
C ARG A 28 -21.30 -0.28 -4.13
N SER A 29 -21.03 -0.12 -5.43
CA SER A 29 -21.74 -0.92 -6.44
C SER A 29 -21.37 -2.41 -6.38
N VAL A 30 -20.13 -2.73 -6.02
CA VAL A 30 -19.69 -4.11 -5.78
C VAL A 30 -20.36 -4.66 -4.52
N GLU A 31 -20.53 -3.84 -3.46
CA GLU A 31 -21.29 -4.23 -2.25
C GLU A 31 -22.71 -4.70 -2.60
N GLU A 32 -23.41 -3.95 -3.45
CA GLU A 32 -24.79 -4.33 -3.86
C GLU A 32 -24.81 -5.64 -4.69
N ASP A 33 -23.85 -5.83 -5.58
CA ASP A 33 -23.70 -7.09 -6.29
C ASP A 33 -23.42 -8.25 -5.33
N PHE A 34 -22.54 -8.07 -4.36
CA PHE A 34 -22.18 -9.10 -3.38
C PHE A 34 -23.31 -9.45 -2.41
N LYS A 35 -24.12 -8.47 -2.00
CA LYS A 35 -25.36 -8.73 -1.22
C LYS A 35 -26.31 -9.66 -1.96
N ARG A 36 -26.45 -9.49 -3.27
CA ARG A 36 -27.31 -10.32 -4.12
C ARG A 36 -26.71 -11.71 -4.34
N ASP A 37 -25.44 -11.76 -4.72
CA ASP A 37 -24.81 -12.96 -5.29
C ASP A 37 -24.12 -13.84 -4.23
N GLN A 38 -23.84 -13.30 -3.04
CA GLN A 38 -23.26 -14.02 -1.88
C GLN A 38 -22.01 -14.86 -2.23
N PRO A 39 -20.98 -14.31 -2.91
CA PRO A 39 -19.87 -15.12 -3.43
C PRO A 39 -19.02 -15.79 -2.35
N PHE A 40 -19.04 -15.28 -1.12
CA PHE A 40 -18.23 -15.78 0.00
C PHE A 40 -19.04 -16.53 1.04
N LYS A 41 -20.29 -16.89 0.75
CA LYS A 41 -21.16 -17.56 1.72
C LYS A 41 -20.52 -18.84 2.29
N GLY A 42 -20.35 -18.87 3.61
CA GLY A 42 -19.75 -19.99 4.33
C GLY A 42 -18.22 -20.06 4.24
N LEU A 43 -17.56 -19.04 3.74
CA LEU A 43 -16.10 -18.96 3.65
C LEU A 43 -15.53 -18.00 4.71
N LYS A 44 -14.40 -18.38 5.28
CA LYS A 44 -13.58 -17.54 6.16
C LYS A 44 -12.56 -16.77 5.32
N VAL A 45 -12.53 -15.45 5.51
CA VAL A 45 -11.58 -14.55 4.82
C VAL A 45 -10.67 -13.92 5.86
N ALA A 46 -9.37 -14.20 5.74
CA ALA A 46 -8.31 -13.55 6.49
C ALA A 46 -7.82 -12.33 5.73
N LEU A 47 -7.76 -11.17 6.38
CA LEU A 47 -7.28 -9.94 5.77
C LEU A 47 -6.22 -9.28 6.66
N SER A 48 -5.07 -8.96 6.04
CA SER A 48 -4.01 -8.14 6.60
C SER A 48 -3.68 -7.04 5.61
N ILE A 49 -4.29 -5.87 5.80
CA ILE A 49 -4.01 -4.62 5.09
C ILE A 49 -3.93 -3.50 6.13
N HIS A 50 -3.30 -2.38 5.81
CA HIS A 50 -3.32 -1.20 6.68
C HIS A 50 -4.73 -0.89 7.18
N LEU A 51 -4.98 -1.09 8.50
CA LEU A 51 -6.33 -1.03 9.05
C LEU A 51 -6.76 0.40 9.34
N GLU A 52 -7.31 1.05 8.30
CA GLU A 52 -7.89 2.38 8.31
C GLU A 52 -9.29 2.35 7.64
N ALA A 53 -9.97 3.48 7.54
CA ALA A 53 -11.39 3.54 7.18
C ALA A 53 -11.73 2.88 5.81
N LYS A 54 -10.87 3.01 4.80
CA LYS A 54 -11.11 2.45 3.46
C LYS A 54 -10.98 0.92 3.47
N THR A 55 -9.96 0.40 4.16
CA THR A 55 -9.79 -1.03 4.42
C THR A 55 -10.98 -1.60 5.20
N ALA A 56 -11.43 -0.88 6.22
CA ALA A 56 -12.61 -1.29 6.97
C ALA A 56 -13.86 -1.37 6.08
N TYR A 57 -14.02 -0.45 5.14
CA TYR A 57 -15.12 -0.53 4.18
C TYR A 57 -14.98 -1.73 3.23
N LEU A 58 -13.79 -2.06 2.74
CA LEU A 58 -13.56 -3.31 1.99
C LEU A 58 -14.00 -4.53 2.81
N CYS A 59 -13.62 -4.60 4.08
CA CYS A 59 -14.03 -5.71 4.97
C CYS A 59 -15.56 -5.84 5.07
N LYS A 60 -16.28 -4.71 5.15
CA LYS A 60 -17.76 -4.69 5.16
C LYS A 60 -18.35 -5.16 3.83
N VAL A 61 -17.74 -4.83 2.71
CA VAL A 61 -18.16 -5.30 1.37
C VAL A 61 -18.01 -6.81 1.23
N LEU A 62 -16.88 -7.36 1.69
CA LEU A 62 -16.67 -8.81 1.69
C LEU A 62 -17.63 -9.52 2.64
N ALA A 63 -17.87 -8.98 3.83
CA ALA A 63 -18.86 -9.49 4.78
C ALA A 63 -20.28 -9.43 4.22
N ALA A 64 -20.64 -8.37 3.48
CA ALA A 64 -21.92 -8.27 2.77
C ALA A 64 -22.09 -9.36 1.71
N GLY A 65 -20.98 -9.84 1.12
CA GLY A 65 -20.91 -10.99 0.23
C GLY A 65 -20.95 -12.36 0.92
N GLY A 66 -21.16 -12.41 2.25
CA GLY A 66 -21.29 -13.62 3.04
C GLY A 66 -19.99 -14.12 3.66
N ALA A 67 -18.89 -13.37 3.60
CA ALA A 67 -17.62 -13.72 4.21
C ALA A 67 -17.69 -13.63 5.75
N GLU A 68 -17.15 -14.64 6.42
CA GLU A 68 -16.79 -14.55 7.84
C GLU A 68 -15.39 -13.92 7.93
N MET A 69 -15.33 -12.64 8.33
CA MET A 69 -14.10 -11.84 8.28
C MET A 69 -13.25 -12.00 9.53
N TYR A 70 -11.94 -12.16 9.32
CA TYR A 70 -10.89 -12.11 10.34
C TYR A 70 -9.83 -11.11 9.89
N ILE A 71 -9.66 -10.04 10.65
CA ILE A 71 -9.02 -8.81 10.18
C ILE A 71 -7.86 -8.44 11.09
N THR A 72 -6.72 -8.09 10.49
CA THR A 72 -5.59 -7.47 11.19
C THR A 72 -4.99 -6.35 10.33
N GLY A 73 -4.07 -5.58 10.92
CA GLY A 73 -3.28 -4.59 10.19
C GLY A 73 -1.99 -5.19 9.63
N SER A 74 -1.52 -4.72 8.50
CA SER A 74 -0.23 -5.11 7.89
C SER A 74 0.97 -4.31 8.43
N ASN A 75 0.72 -3.32 9.28
CA ASN A 75 1.78 -2.51 9.91
C ASN A 75 1.29 -1.95 11.25
N PRO A 76 2.09 -2.09 12.34
CA PRO A 76 1.70 -1.63 13.67
C PRO A 76 1.35 -0.15 13.78
N LEU A 77 1.97 0.73 12.98
CA LEU A 77 1.76 2.19 13.05
C LEU A 77 0.64 2.68 12.14
N SER A 78 0.05 1.83 11.29
CA SER A 78 -1.01 2.24 10.34
C SER A 78 -2.41 1.91 10.81
N THR A 79 -2.57 1.10 11.85
CA THR A 79 -3.88 0.79 12.42
C THR A 79 -4.49 2.02 13.09
N GLN A 80 -5.76 2.28 12.81
CA GLN A 80 -6.57 3.29 13.50
C GLN A 80 -7.48 2.58 14.52
N ASP A 81 -7.25 2.81 15.80
CA ASP A 81 -7.94 2.11 16.91
C ASP A 81 -9.46 2.32 16.89
N ASP A 82 -9.91 3.52 16.52
CA ASP A 82 -11.32 3.82 16.39
C ASP A 82 -11.98 3.07 15.20
N VAL A 83 -11.26 2.87 14.12
CA VAL A 83 -11.72 2.09 12.98
C VAL A 83 -11.83 0.61 13.33
N ALA A 84 -10.84 0.06 14.05
CA ALA A 84 -10.89 -1.30 14.58
C ALA A 84 -12.11 -1.48 15.50
N ALA A 85 -12.37 -0.52 16.41
CA ALA A 85 -13.54 -0.52 17.28
C ALA A 85 -14.86 -0.47 16.48
N GLY A 86 -14.92 0.33 15.40
CA GLY A 86 -16.09 0.42 14.53
C GLY A 86 -16.43 -0.91 13.86
N LEU A 87 -15.42 -1.66 13.41
CA LEU A 87 -15.60 -2.99 12.81
C LEU A 87 -16.07 -4.02 13.83
N VAL A 88 -15.50 -4.03 15.04
CA VAL A 88 -15.92 -4.92 16.13
C VAL A 88 -17.38 -4.63 16.54
N HIS A 89 -17.75 -3.36 16.63
CA HIS A 89 -19.13 -2.96 16.92
C HIS A 89 -20.12 -3.46 15.84
N ASP A 90 -19.70 -3.50 14.58
CA ASP A 90 -20.49 -4.03 13.46
C ASP A 90 -20.42 -5.58 13.35
N GLY A 91 -19.78 -6.27 14.33
CA GLY A 91 -19.79 -7.73 14.47
C GLY A 91 -18.68 -8.46 13.71
N LEU A 92 -17.65 -7.77 13.21
CA LEU A 92 -16.50 -8.40 12.54
C LEU A 92 -15.41 -8.77 13.57
N ASN A 93 -14.58 -9.77 13.23
CA ASN A 93 -13.47 -10.19 14.09
C ASN A 93 -12.21 -9.40 13.74
N VAL A 94 -11.65 -8.66 14.71
CA VAL A 94 -10.50 -7.78 14.52
C VAL A 94 -9.44 -8.04 15.58
N PHE A 95 -8.18 -8.13 15.15
CA PHE A 95 -6.99 -8.35 15.98
C PHE A 95 -5.94 -7.31 15.58
N ALA A 96 -6.02 -6.10 16.10
CA ALA A 96 -5.09 -5.03 15.76
C ALA A 96 -5.24 -3.83 16.70
N TRP A 97 -4.12 -3.11 16.93
CA TRP A 97 -4.10 -1.76 17.49
C TRP A 97 -2.89 -0.96 17.04
N HIS A 98 -2.97 0.34 17.18
CA HIS A 98 -1.88 1.26 16.87
C HIS A 98 -0.73 1.13 17.86
N GLY A 99 0.50 1.03 17.34
CA GLY A 99 1.70 0.92 18.16
C GLY A 99 1.86 -0.45 18.82
N ALA A 100 1.36 -1.53 18.20
CA ALA A 100 1.64 -2.89 18.64
C ALA A 100 3.15 -3.17 18.57
N THR A 101 3.68 -3.93 19.56
CA THR A 101 5.04 -4.45 19.50
C THR A 101 5.15 -5.54 18.43
N ASP A 102 6.37 -5.95 18.07
CA ASP A 102 6.60 -7.01 17.09
C ASP A 102 5.96 -8.34 17.56
N GLU A 103 6.03 -8.64 18.87
CA GLU A 103 5.38 -9.82 19.46
C GLU A 103 3.87 -9.73 19.42
N GLU A 104 3.30 -8.56 19.69
CA GLU A 104 1.86 -8.32 19.59
C GLU A 104 1.39 -8.40 18.13
N TYR A 105 2.13 -7.82 17.20
CA TYR A 105 1.85 -7.91 15.78
C TYR A 105 1.87 -9.37 15.30
N HIS A 106 2.90 -10.14 15.65
CA HIS A 106 2.98 -11.56 15.33
C HIS A 106 1.79 -12.36 15.90
N ARG A 107 1.37 -12.03 17.13
CA ARG A 107 0.17 -12.63 17.73
C ARG A 107 -1.09 -12.30 16.94
N HIS A 108 -1.28 -11.03 16.54
CA HIS A 108 -2.46 -10.61 15.77
C HIS A 108 -2.56 -11.35 14.43
N ILE A 109 -1.49 -11.42 13.64
CA ILE A 109 -1.50 -12.17 12.38
C ILE A 109 -1.72 -13.67 12.61
N SER A 110 -1.19 -14.23 13.71
CA SER A 110 -1.40 -15.63 14.08
C SER A 110 -2.87 -15.92 14.41
N GLU A 111 -3.54 -15.06 15.16
CA GLU A 111 -4.98 -15.23 15.49
C GLU A 111 -5.86 -15.23 14.24
N VAL A 112 -5.54 -14.40 13.24
CA VAL A 112 -6.23 -14.34 11.97
C VAL A 112 -5.99 -15.59 11.11
N VAL A 113 -4.81 -16.21 11.19
CA VAL A 113 -4.45 -17.42 10.46
C VAL A 113 -5.03 -18.70 11.10
N LYS A 114 -4.97 -18.81 12.44
CA LYS A 114 -5.43 -20.00 13.18
C LYS A 114 -6.88 -20.41 12.93
N VAL A 115 -7.72 -19.49 12.45
CA VAL A 115 -9.11 -19.78 12.13
C VAL A 115 -9.27 -20.71 10.92
N GLY A 116 -8.20 -21.00 10.18
CA GLY A 116 -8.21 -21.80 8.96
C GLY A 116 -8.92 -21.10 7.79
N PRO A 117 -8.39 -19.97 7.29
CA PRO A 117 -9.04 -19.19 6.25
C PRO A 117 -9.12 -19.93 4.92
N ASN A 118 -10.17 -19.63 4.15
CA ASN A 118 -10.35 -20.11 2.79
C ASN A 118 -9.80 -19.13 1.75
N ILE A 119 -9.89 -17.83 2.03
CA ILE A 119 -9.35 -16.75 1.21
C ILE A 119 -8.44 -15.88 2.06
N ILE A 120 -7.33 -15.46 1.48
CA ILE A 120 -6.35 -14.57 2.11
C ILE A 120 -6.30 -13.28 1.31
N ILE A 121 -6.37 -12.14 2.00
CA ILE A 121 -6.08 -10.84 1.41
C ILE A 121 -4.90 -10.26 2.19
N ASP A 122 -3.77 -10.13 1.53
CA ASP A 122 -2.48 -9.82 2.15
C ASP A 122 -1.87 -8.55 1.55
N ASP A 123 -1.12 -7.84 2.37
CA ASP A 123 -0.40 -6.63 1.99
C ASP A 123 1.02 -6.72 2.54
N GLY A 124 1.91 -7.26 1.71
CA GLY A 124 3.31 -7.53 2.04
C GLY A 124 3.66 -9.02 2.19
N GLY A 125 2.66 -9.92 2.16
CA GLY A 125 2.86 -11.37 2.14
C GLY A 125 3.13 -11.98 3.52
N ASP A 126 2.76 -11.31 4.62
CA ASP A 126 3.03 -11.81 5.97
C ASP A 126 2.09 -12.95 6.37
N LEU A 127 0.79 -12.89 6.01
CA LEU A 127 -0.14 -14.00 6.24
C LEU A 127 0.26 -15.23 5.44
N VAL A 128 0.61 -15.04 4.17
CA VAL A 128 1.06 -16.14 3.29
C VAL A 128 2.32 -16.77 3.85
N ASN A 129 3.30 -15.98 4.27
CA ASN A 129 4.55 -16.46 4.86
C ASN A 129 4.29 -17.24 6.16
N LEU A 130 3.44 -16.70 7.03
CA LEU A 130 3.10 -17.33 8.31
C LEU A 130 2.42 -18.69 8.11
N ILE A 131 1.45 -18.80 7.19
CA ILE A 131 0.77 -20.06 6.89
C ILE A 131 1.77 -21.10 6.40
N HIS A 132 2.69 -20.74 5.50
CA HIS A 132 3.63 -21.70 4.94
C HIS A 132 4.68 -22.19 5.94
N ASN A 133 5.11 -21.34 6.88
CA ASN A 133 6.18 -21.65 7.81
C ASN A 133 5.71 -22.19 9.16
N GLU A 134 4.58 -21.67 9.68
CA GLU A 134 4.13 -21.99 11.04
C GLU A 134 2.82 -22.79 11.09
N TYR A 135 1.98 -22.70 10.04
CA TYR A 135 0.66 -23.38 9.99
C TYR A 135 0.45 -24.15 8.69
N PRO A 136 1.41 -24.97 8.22
CA PRO A 136 1.31 -25.67 6.93
C PRO A 136 0.12 -26.64 6.84
N GLU A 137 -0.42 -27.11 7.98
CA GLU A 137 -1.60 -27.95 8.05
C GLU A 137 -2.88 -27.23 7.58
N LEU A 138 -2.89 -25.90 7.56
CA LEU A 138 -4.03 -25.09 7.09
C LEU A 138 -4.04 -24.90 5.57
N ILE A 139 -2.91 -25.14 4.88
CA ILE A 139 -2.77 -24.98 3.43
C ILE A 139 -3.90 -25.67 2.64
N PRO A 140 -4.32 -26.90 2.96
CA PRO A 140 -5.41 -27.56 2.22
C PRO A 140 -6.76 -26.84 2.27
N ASN A 141 -6.99 -25.95 3.25
CA ASN A 141 -8.21 -25.18 3.38
C ASN A 141 -8.22 -23.92 2.51
N VAL A 142 -7.06 -23.47 2.05
CA VAL A 142 -6.89 -22.20 1.33
C VAL A 142 -7.21 -22.41 -0.15
N ILE A 143 -8.25 -21.75 -0.65
CA ILE A 143 -8.60 -21.67 -2.07
C ILE A 143 -7.59 -20.83 -2.82
N GLY A 144 -7.17 -19.71 -2.23
CA GLY A 144 -6.22 -18.77 -2.79
C GLY A 144 -6.20 -17.45 -2.05
N GLY A 145 -5.43 -16.50 -2.54
CA GLY A 145 -5.36 -15.16 -1.97
C GLY A 145 -5.09 -14.06 -3.00
N CYS A 146 -5.13 -12.83 -2.52
CA CYS A 146 -4.87 -11.61 -3.29
C CYS A 146 -3.80 -10.78 -2.58
N GLU A 147 -2.81 -10.31 -3.33
CA GLU A 147 -1.72 -9.48 -2.82
C GLU A 147 -1.86 -8.02 -3.28
N GLU A 148 -1.85 -7.11 -2.31
CA GLU A 148 -2.09 -5.68 -2.50
C GLU A 148 -0.84 -4.93 -2.97
N THR A 149 0.38 -5.37 -2.59
CA THR A 149 1.56 -4.52 -2.73
C THR A 149 2.72 -5.18 -3.48
N THR A 150 3.54 -4.35 -4.11
CA THR A 150 4.74 -4.78 -4.85
C THR A 150 5.69 -5.63 -4.01
N THR A 151 5.88 -5.29 -2.73
CA THR A 151 6.78 -6.02 -1.82
C THR A 151 6.32 -7.46 -1.62
N GLY A 152 5.02 -7.67 -1.39
CA GLY A 152 4.45 -9.01 -1.28
C GLY A 152 4.55 -9.79 -2.60
N ILE A 153 4.31 -9.13 -3.75
CA ILE A 153 4.47 -9.77 -5.06
C ILE A 153 5.89 -10.29 -5.28
N ILE A 154 6.92 -9.52 -4.92
CA ILE A 154 8.32 -9.95 -5.02
C ILE A 154 8.55 -11.21 -4.19
N ARG A 155 8.03 -11.26 -2.96
CA ARG A 155 8.11 -12.44 -2.07
C ARG A 155 7.38 -13.63 -2.66
N LEU A 156 6.15 -13.45 -3.16
CA LEU A 156 5.36 -14.53 -3.78
C LEU A 156 6.03 -15.11 -5.02
N ILE A 157 6.60 -14.27 -5.88
CA ILE A 157 7.35 -14.72 -7.07
C ILE A 157 8.57 -15.53 -6.64
N ALA A 158 9.31 -15.08 -5.61
CA ALA A 158 10.46 -15.84 -5.07
C ALA A 158 10.01 -17.18 -4.48
N MET A 159 8.95 -17.21 -3.67
CA MET A 159 8.38 -18.44 -3.10
C MET A 159 7.92 -19.41 -4.20
N ASN A 160 7.30 -18.89 -5.26
CA ASN A 160 6.86 -19.72 -6.40
C ASN A 160 8.05 -20.30 -7.15
N LYS A 161 9.09 -19.51 -7.40
CA LYS A 161 10.33 -19.97 -8.06
C LYS A 161 11.00 -21.10 -7.28
N ASP A 162 11.00 -21.00 -5.95
CA ASP A 162 11.55 -22.00 -5.05
C ASP A 162 10.60 -23.21 -4.80
N GLY A 163 9.42 -23.23 -5.47
CA GLY A 163 8.41 -24.29 -5.33
C GLY A 163 7.72 -24.34 -3.96
N GLN A 164 7.85 -23.29 -3.18
CA GLN A 164 7.30 -23.19 -1.83
C GLN A 164 5.85 -22.69 -1.79
N LEU A 165 5.43 -21.87 -2.76
CA LEU A 165 4.05 -21.37 -2.81
C LEU A 165 3.08 -22.51 -3.14
N LYS A 166 2.13 -22.80 -2.24
CA LYS A 166 1.27 -24.01 -2.32
C LYS A 166 -0.16 -23.76 -2.78
N PHE A 167 -0.63 -22.51 -2.78
CA PHE A 167 -1.96 -22.13 -3.25
C PHE A 167 -1.89 -20.93 -4.21
N PRO A 168 -2.91 -20.71 -5.05
CA PRO A 168 -2.95 -19.58 -5.97
C PRO A 168 -2.95 -18.22 -5.26
N MET A 169 -2.11 -17.29 -5.72
CA MET A 169 -2.07 -15.90 -5.27
C MET A 169 -2.26 -14.97 -6.46
N MET A 170 -3.29 -14.12 -6.40
CA MET A 170 -3.58 -13.14 -7.43
C MET A 170 -2.82 -11.85 -7.17
N LEU A 171 -2.08 -11.39 -8.18
CA LEU A 171 -1.22 -10.21 -8.12
C LEU A 171 -2.04 -8.94 -8.36
N VAL A 172 -2.82 -8.51 -7.38
CA VAL A 172 -3.73 -7.36 -7.51
C VAL A 172 -2.96 -6.07 -7.78
N ASN A 173 -1.81 -5.86 -7.15
CA ASN A 173 -0.98 -4.69 -7.44
C ASN A 173 -0.59 -4.55 -8.92
N ASN A 174 -0.60 -5.64 -9.69
CA ASN A 174 -0.21 -5.62 -11.10
C ASN A 174 -1.39 -5.34 -12.06
N ALA A 175 -2.61 -5.17 -11.55
CA ALA A 175 -3.75 -4.70 -12.33
C ALA A 175 -3.56 -3.23 -12.75
N LYS A 176 -3.94 -2.89 -13.98
CA LYS A 176 -3.77 -1.53 -14.53
C LYS A 176 -4.53 -0.48 -13.73
N CYS A 177 -5.78 -0.78 -13.35
CA CYS A 177 -6.59 0.10 -12.51
C CYS A 177 -6.10 0.17 -11.05
N LYS A 178 -5.12 -0.66 -10.65
CA LYS A 178 -4.44 -0.54 -9.36
C LYS A 178 -3.19 0.33 -9.50
N TYR A 179 -2.13 -0.13 -10.17
CA TYR A 179 -0.82 0.54 -10.10
C TYR A 179 -0.77 1.90 -10.82
N LEU A 180 -1.56 2.09 -11.90
CA LEU A 180 -1.59 3.37 -12.60
C LEU A 180 -2.22 4.50 -11.76
N PHE A 181 -3.08 4.17 -10.82
CA PHE A 181 -3.82 5.13 -10.02
C PHE A 181 -3.38 5.14 -8.56
N ASP A 182 -3.46 4.02 -7.89
CA ASP A 182 -3.10 3.85 -6.47
C ASP A 182 -1.61 4.17 -6.24
N ASN A 183 -0.71 3.39 -6.85
CA ASN A 183 0.72 3.58 -6.66
C ASN A 183 1.17 4.97 -7.14
N ARG A 184 0.62 5.47 -8.23
CA ARG A 184 1.03 6.77 -8.78
C ARG A 184 0.36 7.95 -8.08
N TYR A 185 -0.96 8.06 -8.16
CA TYR A 185 -1.69 9.22 -7.66
C TYR A 185 -1.97 9.12 -6.16
N GLY A 186 -2.28 7.92 -5.65
CA GLY A 186 -2.51 7.67 -4.23
C GLY A 186 -1.25 7.95 -3.41
N THR A 187 -0.14 7.28 -3.73
CA THR A 187 1.14 7.50 -3.04
C THR A 187 1.63 8.93 -3.24
N GLY A 188 1.51 9.46 -4.48
CA GLY A 188 1.96 10.83 -4.78
C GLY A 188 1.29 11.87 -3.93
N GLN A 189 -0.02 11.77 -3.69
CA GLN A 189 -0.73 12.71 -2.83
C GLN A 189 -0.44 12.46 -1.36
N SER A 190 -0.66 11.24 -0.88
CA SER A 190 -0.63 10.91 0.55
C SER A 190 0.75 11.09 1.19
N VAL A 191 1.83 10.88 0.46
CA VAL A 191 3.19 11.17 0.93
C VAL A 191 3.34 12.66 1.23
N TRP A 192 2.88 13.53 0.34
CA TRP A 192 2.96 14.97 0.56
C TRP A 192 1.97 15.47 1.61
N ASP A 193 0.80 14.84 1.76
CA ASP A 193 -0.11 15.11 2.87
C ASP A 193 0.59 14.82 4.22
N GLY A 194 1.26 13.67 4.34
CA GLY A 194 2.03 13.30 5.53
C GLY A 194 3.20 14.26 5.80
N ILE A 195 4.01 14.57 4.80
CA ILE A 195 5.15 15.49 4.94
C ILE A 195 4.68 16.89 5.34
N ASN A 196 3.72 17.45 4.62
CA ASN A 196 3.23 18.82 4.85
C ASN A 196 2.57 18.94 6.24
N ARG A 197 1.74 18.00 6.62
CA ARG A 197 1.09 17.98 7.94
C ARG A 197 2.09 17.87 9.09
N THR A 198 3.07 16.98 8.93
CA THR A 198 4.03 16.68 10.01
C THR A 198 5.05 17.79 10.15
N THR A 199 5.59 18.30 9.04
CA THR A 199 6.66 19.32 9.08
C THR A 199 6.12 20.74 9.20
N ASN A 200 4.98 21.03 8.59
CA ASN A 200 4.46 22.40 8.38
C ASN A 200 5.48 23.33 7.72
N LEU A 201 6.26 22.79 6.76
CA LEU A 201 7.28 23.54 6.01
C LEU A 201 6.83 23.73 4.56
N ILE A 202 7.33 24.81 3.95
CA ILE A 202 7.13 25.07 2.52
C ILE A 202 7.98 24.13 1.68
N VAL A 203 7.40 23.59 0.61
CA VAL A 203 8.08 22.73 -0.37
C VAL A 203 8.60 23.54 -1.57
N ALA A 204 7.93 24.65 -1.91
CA ALA A 204 8.34 25.52 -3.01
C ALA A 204 9.76 26.06 -2.80
N GLY A 205 10.56 25.99 -3.86
CA GLY A 205 11.96 26.42 -3.86
C GLY A 205 12.94 25.44 -3.20
N LYS A 206 12.47 24.30 -2.67
CA LYS A 206 13.30 23.25 -2.07
C LYS A 206 13.78 22.24 -3.10
N ASN A 207 14.92 21.62 -2.83
CA ASN A 207 15.40 20.45 -3.56
C ASN A 207 14.82 19.19 -2.92
N VAL A 208 13.97 18.49 -3.63
CA VAL A 208 13.38 17.21 -3.21
C VAL A 208 14.11 16.08 -3.92
N VAL A 209 14.77 15.23 -3.16
CA VAL A 209 15.44 14.03 -3.64
C VAL A 209 14.49 12.86 -3.52
N VAL A 210 14.16 12.22 -4.63
CA VAL A 210 13.31 11.02 -4.70
C VAL A 210 14.18 9.85 -5.11
N ALA A 211 14.28 8.84 -4.23
CA ALA A 211 15.11 7.65 -4.48
C ALA A 211 14.28 6.55 -5.14
N GLY A 212 14.51 6.32 -6.44
CA GLY A 212 13.77 5.42 -7.34
C GLY A 212 12.94 6.16 -8.38
N TYR A 213 12.42 5.43 -9.40
CA TYR A 213 11.50 5.98 -10.42
C TYR A 213 10.47 4.96 -10.92
N GLY A 214 9.93 4.14 -10.01
CA GLY A 214 8.75 3.30 -10.24
C GLY A 214 7.44 4.10 -10.18
N TRP A 215 6.29 3.43 -10.17
CA TRP A 215 4.99 4.12 -10.22
C TRP A 215 4.73 5.05 -9.03
N CYS A 216 5.06 4.62 -7.80
CA CYS A 216 4.92 5.46 -6.61
C CYS A 216 5.79 6.73 -6.72
N PHE A 217 7.03 6.56 -7.19
CA PHE A 217 7.97 7.68 -7.34
C PHE A 217 7.53 8.71 -8.35
N LYS A 218 7.02 8.27 -9.50
CA LYS A 218 6.48 9.16 -10.52
C LYS A 218 5.42 10.08 -9.92
N GLY A 219 4.56 9.54 -9.06
CA GLY A 219 3.56 10.30 -8.34
C GLY A 219 4.17 11.29 -7.35
N VAL A 220 5.10 10.83 -6.51
CA VAL A 220 5.79 11.68 -5.52
C VAL A 220 6.56 12.81 -6.21
N ALA A 221 7.33 12.50 -7.26
CA ALA A 221 8.09 13.49 -8.03
C ALA A 221 7.19 14.53 -8.72
N MET A 222 6.09 14.05 -9.35
CA MET A 222 5.11 14.91 -10.00
C MET A 222 4.45 15.87 -9.01
N ARG A 223 4.05 15.38 -7.83
CA ARG A 223 3.44 16.23 -6.78
C ARG A 223 4.43 17.20 -6.19
N ALA A 224 5.69 16.79 -5.95
CA ALA A 224 6.76 17.71 -5.51
C ALA A 224 6.95 18.86 -6.49
N LYS A 225 7.03 18.55 -7.79
CA LYS A 225 7.12 19.56 -8.87
C LYS A 225 5.91 20.49 -8.86
N GLY A 226 4.69 19.94 -8.69
CA GLY A 226 3.46 20.74 -8.57
C GLY A 226 3.43 21.65 -7.34
N LEU A 227 4.10 21.28 -6.25
CA LEU A 227 4.30 22.12 -5.06
C LEU A 227 5.43 23.14 -5.22
N GLY A 228 6.08 23.21 -6.38
CA GLY A 228 7.14 24.20 -6.68
C GLY A 228 8.55 23.76 -6.28
N ALA A 229 8.78 22.47 -6.04
CA ALA A 229 10.11 21.93 -5.76
C ALA A 229 10.97 21.77 -7.01
N SER A 230 12.29 21.83 -6.82
CA SER A 230 13.28 21.27 -7.74
C SER A 230 13.48 19.79 -7.43
N VAL A 231 13.02 18.90 -8.32
CA VAL A 231 13.08 17.46 -8.08
C VAL A 231 14.35 16.84 -8.64
N ILE A 232 15.00 16.02 -7.83
CA ILE A 232 16.18 15.23 -8.16
C ILE A 232 15.82 13.75 -7.96
N VAL A 233 16.02 12.93 -8.98
CA VAL A 233 15.79 11.50 -8.95
C VAL A 233 17.11 10.76 -8.79
N CYS A 234 17.16 9.80 -7.85
CA CYS A 234 18.26 8.85 -7.70
C CYS A 234 17.76 7.48 -8.11
N GLU A 235 18.32 6.89 -9.17
CA GLU A 235 17.86 5.63 -9.74
C GLU A 235 19.05 4.75 -10.13
N VAL A 236 18.86 3.42 -10.08
CA VAL A 236 19.87 2.42 -10.47
C VAL A 236 19.56 1.76 -11.82
N ASP A 237 18.29 1.78 -12.23
CA ASP A 237 17.85 1.29 -13.53
C ASP A 237 18.05 2.40 -14.59
N PRO A 238 18.90 2.18 -15.61
CA PRO A 238 19.19 3.18 -16.62
C PRO A 238 17.97 3.59 -17.46
N ILE A 239 16.99 2.69 -17.65
CA ILE A 239 15.78 2.98 -18.41
C ILE A 239 14.88 3.94 -17.62
N LYS A 240 14.66 3.65 -16.33
CA LYS A 240 13.90 4.53 -15.45
C LYS A 240 14.58 5.88 -15.23
N ALA A 241 15.92 5.89 -15.16
CA ALA A 241 16.68 7.13 -15.07
C ALA A 241 16.50 8.01 -16.32
N MET A 242 16.51 7.41 -17.52
CA MET A 242 16.20 8.12 -18.77
C MET A 242 14.76 8.63 -18.79
N GLU A 243 13.81 7.85 -18.34
CA GLU A 243 12.39 8.25 -18.23
C GLU A 243 12.25 9.47 -17.31
N ALA A 244 12.92 9.47 -16.15
CA ALA A 244 12.94 10.63 -15.24
C ALA A 244 13.48 11.90 -15.92
N VAL A 245 14.54 11.79 -16.73
CA VAL A 245 15.08 12.92 -17.51
C VAL A 245 14.05 13.43 -18.52
N MET A 246 13.35 12.54 -19.24
CA MET A 246 12.32 12.91 -20.21
C MET A 246 11.11 13.58 -19.56
N ASP A 247 10.78 13.21 -18.31
CA ASP A 247 9.75 13.86 -17.49
C ASP A 247 10.19 15.22 -16.92
N GLY A 248 11.45 15.63 -17.23
CA GLY A 248 12.00 16.94 -16.87
C GLY A 248 12.57 17.02 -15.45
N PHE A 249 13.03 15.89 -14.91
CA PHE A 249 13.71 15.84 -13.62
C PHE A 249 15.23 15.73 -13.78
N LYS A 250 15.96 16.22 -12.77
CA LYS A 250 17.41 16.00 -12.68
C LYS A 250 17.67 14.59 -12.17
N VAL A 251 18.70 13.91 -12.70
CA VAL A 251 19.15 12.62 -12.19
C VAL A 251 20.54 12.76 -11.61
N MET A 252 20.76 12.24 -10.40
CA MET A 252 22.04 12.28 -9.69
C MET A 252 22.28 10.98 -8.92
N LYS A 253 23.55 10.71 -8.59
CA LYS A 253 23.89 9.72 -7.57
C LYS A 253 23.45 10.21 -6.19
N MET A 254 23.02 9.33 -5.29
CA MET A 254 22.55 9.67 -3.95
C MET A 254 23.57 10.54 -3.17
N VAL A 255 24.86 10.22 -3.23
CA VAL A 255 25.92 10.97 -2.52
C VAL A 255 26.03 12.41 -3.02
N ASP A 256 25.78 12.68 -4.30
CA ASP A 256 25.80 14.03 -4.86
C ASP A 256 24.48 14.78 -4.58
N ALA A 257 23.35 14.08 -4.67
CA ALA A 257 22.04 14.61 -4.29
C ALA A 257 21.99 14.99 -2.80
N ALA A 258 22.66 14.21 -1.93
CA ALA A 258 22.77 14.49 -0.50
C ALA A 258 23.32 15.90 -0.20
N LYS A 259 24.27 16.39 -0.99
CA LYS A 259 24.88 17.72 -0.80
C LYS A 259 23.94 18.91 -1.05
N VAL A 260 22.86 18.67 -1.79
CA VAL A 260 21.94 19.73 -2.24
C VAL A 260 20.49 19.54 -1.79
N GLY A 261 20.10 18.32 -1.40
CA GLY A 261 18.75 17.96 -1.00
C GLY A 261 18.28 18.62 0.29
N ASP A 262 17.01 19.00 0.34
CA ASP A 262 16.33 19.49 1.55
C ASP A 262 15.36 18.42 2.10
N PHE A 263 14.66 17.72 1.21
CA PHE A 263 13.81 16.57 1.52
C PHE A 263 14.30 15.34 0.77
N PHE A 264 14.28 14.20 1.43
CA PHE A 264 14.63 12.90 0.87
C PHE A 264 13.47 11.95 1.07
N VAL A 265 12.94 11.40 -0.02
CA VAL A 265 11.83 10.45 -0.02
C VAL A 265 12.29 9.15 -0.66
N THR A 266 12.24 8.03 0.08
CA THR A 266 12.55 6.70 -0.44
C THR A 266 11.26 5.91 -0.69
N VAL A 267 11.17 5.16 -1.78
CA VAL A 267 10.05 4.25 -2.12
C VAL A 267 10.55 3.12 -3.04
N THR A 268 11.75 2.57 -2.81
CA THR A 268 12.39 1.61 -3.72
C THR A 268 11.95 0.17 -3.52
N GLY A 269 11.43 -0.15 -2.33
CA GLY A 269 11.24 -1.53 -1.89
C GLY A 269 12.56 -2.27 -1.63
N CYS A 270 13.69 -1.54 -1.56
CA CYS A 270 15.01 -2.09 -1.29
C CYS A 270 15.50 -1.61 0.07
N LYS A 271 16.45 -2.30 0.66
CA LYS A 271 17.07 -1.90 1.92
C LYS A 271 18.30 -0.99 1.69
N ASP A 272 18.67 -0.22 2.73
CA ASP A 272 19.91 0.54 2.81
C ASP A 272 20.11 1.51 1.62
N VAL A 273 19.04 2.19 1.22
CA VAL A 273 19.04 3.16 0.10
C VAL A 273 19.74 4.46 0.52
N ILE A 274 19.48 4.92 1.74
CA ILE A 274 20.15 6.08 2.35
C ILE A 274 20.90 5.60 3.59
N THR A 275 22.22 5.68 3.55
CA THR A 275 23.13 5.17 4.58
C THR A 275 24.13 6.26 5.01
N GLU A 276 25.07 5.92 5.92
CA GLU A 276 26.13 6.79 6.43
C GLU A 276 26.80 7.63 5.32
N LYS A 277 27.10 7.02 4.16
CA LYS A 277 27.73 7.72 3.03
C LYS A 277 26.94 8.93 2.55
N ALA A 278 25.60 8.83 2.60
CA ALA A 278 24.72 9.94 2.25
C ALA A 278 24.56 10.89 3.43
N PHE A 279 24.33 10.39 4.65
CA PHE A 279 24.10 11.21 5.84
C PHE A 279 25.22 12.21 6.08
N MET A 280 26.48 11.78 5.98
CA MET A 280 27.66 12.65 6.18
C MET A 280 27.81 13.77 5.16
N ASN A 281 27.10 13.69 4.02
CA ASN A 281 27.10 14.71 2.97
C ASN A 281 25.86 15.60 2.98
N MET A 282 24.86 15.31 3.84
CA MET A 282 23.62 16.07 3.90
C MET A 282 23.81 17.43 4.57
N LYS A 283 22.99 18.37 4.12
CA LYS A 283 22.94 19.72 4.72
C LYS A 283 22.34 19.64 6.12
N ASP A 284 22.68 20.64 6.94
CA ASP A 284 21.97 20.89 8.19
C ASP A 284 20.49 21.11 7.93
N GLY A 285 19.63 20.47 8.70
CA GLY A 285 18.19 20.57 8.55
C GLY A 285 17.56 19.64 7.49
N ALA A 286 18.31 18.76 6.85
CA ALA A 286 17.77 17.83 5.86
C ALA A 286 16.74 16.89 6.50
N ILE A 287 15.63 16.64 5.76
CA ILE A 287 14.49 15.85 6.23
C ILE A 287 14.39 14.56 5.41
N LEU A 288 14.37 13.43 6.08
CA LEU A 288 14.27 12.11 5.49
C LEU A 288 12.92 11.50 5.82
N CYS A 289 12.31 10.85 4.84
CA CYS A 289 11.13 10.05 5.03
C CYS A 289 11.11 8.86 4.08
N ASN A 290 10.41 7.81 4.49
CA ASN A 290 10.19 6.62 3.71
C ASN A 290 8.70 6.52 3.33
N ALA A 291 8.44 6.13 2.10
CA ALA A 291 7.12 5.78 1.61
C ALA A 291 7.10 4.33 1.04
N GLY A 292 8.18 3.57 1.26
CA GLY A 292 8.25 2.13 1.00
C GLY A 292 7.56 1.31 2.10
N HIS A 293 7.15 0.09 1.79
CA HIS A 293 6.38 -0.76 2.69
C HIS A 293 7.10 -1.05 4.01
N PHE A 294 8.40 -1.33 3.97
CA PHE A 294 9.22 -1.59 5.15
C PHE A 294 10.11 -0.40 5.51
N ASP A 295 10.48 -0.29 6.77
CA ASP A 295 11.29 0.77 7.37
C ASP A 295 12.81 0.59 7.18
N CYS A 296 13.23 -0.18 6.19
CA CYS A 296 14.62 -0.54 5.95
C CYS A 296 15.33 0.28 4.84
N GLU A 297 14.62 1.19 4.17
CA GLU A 297 15.20 1.98 3.07
C GLU A 297 16.12 3.09 3.57
N VAL A 298 15.73 3.76 4.66
CA VAL A 298 16.59 4.70 5.38
C VAL A 298 17.21 3.93 6.55
N ASP A 299 18.54 3.84 6.60
CA ASP A 299 19.25 3.18 7.69
C ASP A 299 19.18 4.02 8.98
N VAL A 300 18.00 4.05 9.60
CA VAL A 300 17.77 4.80 10.86
C VAL A 300 18.61 4.24 11.99
N ALA A 301 18.83 2.93 12.03
CA ALA A 301 19.67 2.30 13.06
C ALA A 301 21.14 2.75 12.93
N GLY A 302 21.66 2.81 11.69
CA GLY A 302 22.98 3.37 11.42
C GLY A 302 23.06 4.85 11.73
N LEU A 303 22.02 5.64 11.39
CA LEU A 303 21.95 7.07 11.72
C LEU A 303 21.96 7.30 13.25
N LYS A 304 21.22 6.49 14.03
CA LYS A 304 21.25 6.53 15.50
C LYS A 304 22.64 6.26 16.06
N LYS A 305 23.35 5.27 15.52
CA LYS A 305 24.72 4.93 15.94
C LYS A 305 25.74 6.03 15.58
N LEU A 306 25.55 6.66 14.42
CA LEU A 306 26.43 7.73 13.93
C LEU A 306 26.21 9.04 14.69
N SER A 307 25.02 9.29 15.22
CA SER A 307 24.66 10.54 15.87
C SER A 307 25.31 10.70 17.23
N VAL A 308 25.75 11.92 17.55
CA VAL A 308 26.30 12.33 18.84
C VAL A 308 25.24 12.81 19.82
N GLU A 309 24.05 13.17 19.31
CA GLU A 309 22.90 13.63 20.06
C GLU A 309 21.62 13.29 19.31
N SER A 310 20.54 12.96 20.02
CA SER A 310 19.22 12.76 19.42
C SER A 310 18.14 13.43 20.25
N LYS A 311 17.04 13.84 19.59
CA LYS A 311 15.88 14.47 20.25
C LYS A 311 14.60 14.20 19.49
N LEU A 312 13.49 14.18 20.20
CA LEU A 312 12.18 14.36 19.58
C LEU A 312 12.05 15.84 19.16
N ALA A 313 12.10 16.10 17.85
CA ALA A 313 12.04 17.47 17.34
C ALA A 313 10.61 17.98 17.23
N ARG A 314 9.68 17.10 16.87
CA ARG A 314 8.23 17.34 16.75
C ARG A 314 7.50 15.98 16.79
N ASN A 315 6.18 15.99 17.00
CA ASN A 315 5.41 14.73 16.85
C ASN A 315 5.72 14.07 15.51
N ASN A 316 6.10 12.81 15.54
CA ASN A 316 6.51 12.00 14.39
C ASN A 316 7.80 12.50 13.68
N ILE A 317 8.64 13.33 14.31
CA ILE A 317 9.93 13.76 13.76
C ILE A 317 11.02 13.61 14.83
N ASP A 318 11.95 12.72 14.56
CA ASP A 318 13.16 12.56 15.36
C ASP A 318 14.34 13.31 14.71
N GLY A 319 15.11 14.03 15.53
CA GLY A 319 16.32 14.71 15.11
C GLY A 319 17.57 13.98 15.57
N TYR A 320 18.55 13.89 14.69
CA TYR A 320 19.85 13.23 14.91
C TYR A 320 20.97 14.17 14.55
N LYS A 321 21.84 14.52 15.51
CA LYS A 321 23.00 15.38 15.31
C LYS A 321 24.21 14.56 14.92
N LEU A 322 24.76 14.86 13.77
CA LEU A 322 25.97 14.23 13.26
C LEU A 322 27.25 14.77 13.90
N PRO A 323 28.39 14.05 13.85
CA PRO A 323 29.68 14.53 14.36
C PRO A 323 30.16 15.83 13.72
N ASN A 324 29.73 16.15 12.48
CA ASN A 324 30.05 17.42 11.81
C ASN A 324 29.18 18.61 12.28
N GLY A 325 28.26 18.37 13.22
CA GLY A 325 27.38 19.37 13.82
C GLY A 325 26.02 19.52 13.13
N ASN A 326 25.81 18.94 11.95
CA ASN A 326 24.55 19.01 11.23
C ASN A 326 23.46 18.16 11.89
N TRP A 327 22.22 18.67 11.89
CA TRP A 327 21.05 17.92 12.30
C TRP A 327 20.36 17.33 11.09
N LEU A 328 20.02 16.04 11.16
CA LEU A 328 19.14 15.37 10.22
C LEU A 328 17.84 15.00 10.93
N TYR A 329 16.73 15.07 10.22
CA TYR A 329 15.40 14.80 10.76
C TYR A 329 14.75 13.63 10.02
N VAL A 330 14.18 12.68 10.76
CA VAL A 330 13.50 11.49 10.21
C VAL A 330 12.04 11.56 10.59
N ILE A 331 11.15 11.44 9.60
CA ILE A 331 9.71 11.39 9.82
C ILE A 331 9.27 9.94 10.05
N GLY A 332 8.43 9.70 11.08
CA GLY A 332 7.77 8.42 11.33
C GLY A 332 8.75 7.27 11.57
N GLU A 333 9.90 7.55 12.17
CA GLU A 333 10.95 6.54 12.45
C GLU A 333 11.46 5.79 11.19
N GLY A 334 11.27 6.36 10.00
CA GLY A 334 11.58 5.71 8.72
C GLY A 334 10.49 4.77 8.21
N ARG A 335 9.32 4.72 8.85
CA ARG A 335 8.15 3.95 8.41
C ARG A 335 7.34 4.73 7.35
N LEU A 336 6.34 4.11 6.76
CA LEU A 336 5.48 4.73 5.73
C LEU A 336 4.91 6.07 6.18
N VAL A 337 5.45 7.17 5.64
CA VAL A 337 5.08 8.54 6.02
C VAL A 337 3.60 8.87 5.78
N ASN A 338 3.00 8.31 4.73
CA ASN A 338 1.61 8.53 4.33
C ASN A 338 0.59 7.88 5.29
N LEU A 339 1.01 6.89 6.06
CA LEU A 339 0.15 6.19 7.04
C LEU A 339 0.56 6.50 8.48
N ALA A 340 1.86 6.56 8.76
CA ALA A 340 2.36 6.92 10.10
C ALA A 340 2.06 8.39 10.47
N ALA A 341 1.95 9.27 9.46
CA ALA A 341 1.76 10.71 9.64
C ALA A 341 0.55 11.28 8.86
N GLY A 342 -0.30 10.42 8.28
CA GLY A 342 -1.46 10.81 7.47
C GLY A 342 -2.56 9.74 7.45
N ASP A 343 -3.58 9.98 6.62
CA ASP A 343 -4.75 9.09 6.50
C ASP A 343 -4.62 8.08 5.33
N GLY A 344 -3.41 7.91 4.79
CA GLY A 344 -3.15 7.03 3.65
C GLY A 344 -3.67 7.59 2.31
N HIS A 345 -3.84 6.70 1.33
CA HIS A 345 -4.29 7.09 0.00
C HIS A 345 -5.73 7.62 -0.01
N PRO A 346 -6.08 8.55 -0.93
CA PRO A 346 -7.44 9.08 -1.04
C PRO A 346 -8.48 7.99 -1.25
N ALA A 347 -9.67 8.16 -0.64
CA ALA A 347 -10.77 7.20 -0.74
C ALA A 347 -11.17 6.90 -2.19
N GLU A 348 -11.23 7.92 -3.05
CA GLU A 348 -11.60 7.80 -4.46
C GLU A 348 -10.59 7.00 -5.30
N ILE A 349 -9.33 6.94 -4.86
CA ILE A 349 -8.28 6.09 -5.44
C ILE A 349 -8.42 4.66 -4.93
N MET A 350 -8.54 4.47 -3.61
CA MET A 350 -8.73 3.15 -3.01
C MET A 350 -10.04 2.48 -3.42
N ASP A 351 -11.02 3.26 -3.87
CA ASP A 351 -12.26 2.79 -4.49
C ASP A 351 -12.00 1.80 -5.65
N MET A 352 -11.01 2.10 -6.51
CA MET A 352 -10.61 1.22 -7.62
C MET A 352 -9.79 0.02 -7.13
N SER A 353 -8.79 0.25 -6.29
CA SER A 353 -7.92 -0.82 -5.78
C SER A 353 -8.72 -1.87 -5.02
N PHE A 354 -9.62 -1.43 -4.14
CA PHE A 354 -10.42 -2.34 -3.33
C PHE A 354 -11.56 -3.00 -4.09
N ALA A 355 -12.06 -2.36 -5.16
CA ALA A 355 -12.96 -3.04 -6.09
C ALA A 355 -12.25 -4.19 -6.83
N ILE A 356 -10.99 -3.98 -7.27
CA ILE A 356 -10.18 -5.07 -7.85
C ILE A 356 -9.92 -6.17 -6.82
N GLN A 357 -9.57 -5.82 -5.58
CA GLN A 357 -9.40 -6.81 -4.50
C GLN A 357 -10.64 -7.67 -4.30
N ALA A 358 -11.80 -7.04 -4.14
CA ALA A 358 -13.06 -7.73 -3.91
C ALA A 358 -13.45 -8.63 -5.08
N LEU A 359 -13.38 -8.12 -6.32
CA LEU A 359 -13.70 -8.88 -7.53
C LEU A 359 -12.69 -10.01 -7.78
N SER A 360 -11.42 -9.79 -7.49
CA SER A 360 -10.36 -10.81 -7.59
C SER A 360 -10.58 -11.95 -6.60
N ALA A 361 -10.92 -11.64 -5.36
CA ALA A 361 -11.25 -12.65 -4.35
C ALA A 361 -12.48 -13.47 -4.78
N ALA A 362 -13.52 -12.82 -5.31
CA ALA A 362 -14.70 -13.52 -5.85
C ALA A 362 -14.35 -14.39 -7.08
N TYR A 363 -13.44 -13.91 -7.93
CA TYR A 363 -12.95 -14.69 -9.09
C TYR A 363 -12.23 -15.96 -8.65
N LEU A 364 -11.36 -15.90 -7.62
CA LEU A 364 -10.67 -17.08 -7.07
C LEU A 364 -11.68 -18.12 -6.59
N VAL A 365 -12.70 -17.72 -5.83
CA VAL A 365 -13.76 -18.63 -5.35
C VAL A 365 -14.50 -19.29 -6.52
N LYS A 366 -14.92 -18.49 -7.51
CA LYS A 366 -15.68 -18.95 -8.68
C LYS A 366 -14.89 -19.94 -9.55
N ASN A 367 -13.56 -19.76 -9.62
CA ASN A 367 -12.70 -20.52 -10.52
C ASN A 367 -11.75 -21.51 -9.79
N LYS A 368 -11.98 -21.78 -8.51
CA LYS A 368 -11.09 -22.60 -7.66
C LYS A 368 -10.64 -23.92 -8.31
N ASP A 369 -11.52 -24.58 -9.03
CA ASP A 369 -11.25 -25.89 -9.65
C ASP A 369 -10.50 -25.78 -11.00
N LYS A 370 -10.29 -24.55 -11.51
CA LYS A 370 -9.63 -24.28 -12.79
C LYS A 370 -8.25 -23.65 -12.62
N LEU A 371 -7.91 -23.17 -11.42
CA LEU A 371 -6.64 -22.49 -11.16
C LEU A 371 -5.55 -23.52 -10.89
N THR A 372 -4.63 -23.68 -11.85
CA THR A 372 -3.47 -24.55 -11.75
C THR A 372 -2.20 -23.81 -11.36
N ASP A 373 -2.09 -22.57 -11.76
CA ASP A 373 -0.94 -21.71 -11.49
C ASP A 373 -1.01 -21.12 -10.09
N LYS A 374 0.17 -21.02 -9.45
CA LYS A 374 0.29 -20.40 -8.13
C LYS A 374 0.40 -18.88 -8.20
N ILE A 375 0.93 -18.34 -9.28
CA ILE A 375 0.95 -16.90 -9.57
C ILE A 375 -0.16 -16.64 -10.59
N VAL A 376 -1.15 -15.86 -10.18
CA VAL A 376 -2.33 -15.53 -11.00
C VAL A 376 -2.36 -14.03 -11.26
N TYR A 377 -2.46 -13.63 -12.51
CA TYR A 377 -2.68 -12.24 -12.87
C TYR A 377 -4.16 -11.91 -12.86
N VAL A 378 -4.49 -10.67 -12.49
CA VAL A 378 -5.87 -10.19 -12.56
C VAL A 378 -6.34 -10.24 -14.02
N PRO A 379 -7.47 -10.91 -14.32
CA PRO A 379 -8.01 -10.95 -15.67
C PRO A 379 -8.33 -9.55 -16.21
N ASP A 380 -8.05 -9.32 -17.50
CA ASP A 380 -8.33 -8.04 -18.16
C ASP A 380 -9.82 -7.63 -18.07
N GLU A 381 -10.72 -8.59 -17.92
CA GLU A 381 -12.17 -8.33 -17.75
C GLU A 381 -12.45 -7.62 -16.43
N ILE A 382 -11.76 -7.97 -15.34
CA ILE A 382 -11.92 -7.32 -14.04
C ILE A 382 -11.40 -5.89 -14.12
N ASP A 383 -10.21 -5.69 -14.71
CA ASP A 383 -9.63 -4.35 -14.90
C ASP A 383 -10.56 -3.44 -15.73
N LYS A 384 -11.10 -3.98 -16.85
CA LYS A 384 -12.04 -3.25 -17.70
C LYS A 384 -13.38 -2.97 -17.01
N GLU A 385 -13.88 -3.92 -16.21
CA GLU A 385 -15.11 -3.73 -15.44
C GLU A 385 -14.95 -2.59 -14.45
N VAL A 386 -13.86 -2.56 -13.70
CA VAL A 386 -13.54 -1.49 -12.73
C VAL A 386 -13.43 -0.14 -13.44
N ALA A 387 -12.70 -0.07 -14.55
CA ALA A 387 -12.56 1.16 -15.33
C ALA A 387 -13.91 1.68 -15.85
N ASN A 388 -14.73 0.80 -16.45
CA ASN A 388 -16.03 1.17 -16.99
C ASN A 388 -17.02 1.66 -15.93
N ARG A 389 -17.04 0.96 -14.76
CA ARG A 389 -17.87 1.40 -13.62
C ARG A 389 -17.41 2.76 -13.11
N LYS A 390 -16.09 2.99 -13.00
CA LYS A 390 -15.55 4.28 -12.54
C LYS A 390 -15.88 5.42 -13.49
N LEU A 391 -15.71 5.23 -14.80
CA LEU A 391 -16.11 6.21 -15.82
C LEU A 391 -17.60 6.56 -15.73
N LYS A 392 -18.45 5.54 -15.54
CA LYS A 392 -19.89 5.75 -15.36
C LYS A 392 -20.22 6.59 -14.11
N PHE A 393 -19.52 6.37 -12.99
CA PHE A 393 -19.70 7.18 -11.78
C PHE A 393 -19.16 8.61 -11.93
N TRP A 394 -18.21 8.82 -12.83
CA TRP A 394 -17.75 10.16 -13.21
C TRP A 394 -18.62 10.81 -14.29
N GLU A 395 -19.70 10.13 -14.75
CA GLU A 395 -20.57 10.59 -15.82
C GLU A 395 -19.80 10.89 -17.13
N LEU A 396 -18.77 10.08 -17.39
CA LEU A 396 -17.92 10.18 -18.58
C LEU A 396 -18.26 9.10 -19.58
N GLU A 397 -18.41 9.47 -20.84
CA GLU A 397 -18.55 8.58 -21.98
C GLU A 397 -17.28 8.63 -22.83
N ILE A 398 -16.91 7.48 -23.40
CA ILE A 398 -15.77 7.35 -24.31
C ILE A 398 -16.22 6.80 -25.66
N ASP A 399 -15.43 7.06 -26.70
CA ASP A 399 -15.69 6.51 -28.03
C ASP A 399 -15.64 4.98 -28.05
N LYS A 400 -16.36 4.40 -29.00
CA LYS A 400 -16.34 2.97 -29.29
C LYS A 400 -15.79 2.74 -30.69
N LEU A 401 -15.05 1.66 -30.86
CA LEU A 401 -14.58 1.27 -32.18
C LEU A 401 -15.77 0.92 -33.08
N THR A 402 -15.69 1.33 -34.36
CA THR A 402 -16.62 0.82 -35.38
C THR A 402 -16.29 -0.63 -35.71
N PRO A 403 -17.23 -1.40 -36.28
CA PRO A 403 -16.96 -2.75 -36.73
C PRO A 403 -15.76 -2.86 -37.67
N GLU A 404 -15.58 -1.85 -38.55
CA GLU A 404 -14.46 -1.77 -39.48
C GLU A 404 -13.12 -1.57 -38.74
N GLN A 405 -13.12 -0.70 -37.73
CA GLN A 405 -11.94 -0.48 -36.87
C GLN A 405 -11.59 -1.73 -36.07
N GLU A 406 -12.59 -2.42 -35.50
CA GLU A 406 -12.36 -3.69 -34.79
C GLU A 406 -11.80 -4.76 -35.74
N LYS A 407 -12.34 -4.88 -36.98
CA LYS A 407 -11.83 -5.80 -37.98
C LYS A 407 -10.38 -5.48 -38.35
N TYR A 408 -10.06 -4.19 -38.56
CA TYR A 408 -8.69 -3.74 -38.87
C TYR A 408 -7.69 -4.10 -37.76
N LEU A 409 -8.03 -3.81 -36.50
CA LEU A 409 -7.15 -4.07 -35.36
C LEU A 409 -6.96 -5.57 -35.06
N ASN A 410 -7.90 -6.42 -35.45
CA ASN A 410 -7.84 -7.87 -35.27
C ASN A 410 -7.36 -8.63 -36.51
N SER A 411 -6.97 -7.94 -37.58
CA SER A 411 -6.47 -8.53 -38.82
C SER A 411 -4.98 -8.20 -39.00
N TRP A 412 -4.22 -9.17 -39.49
CA TRP A 412 -2.86 -8.96 -39.96
C TRP A 412 -2.81 -8.59 -41.47
N GLN A 413 -3.95 -8.68 -42.17
CA GLN A 413 -4.14 -8.27 -43.56
C GLN A 413 -4.78 -6.89 -43.59
N VAL A 414 -4.11 -5.92 -44.22
CA VAL A 414 -4.58 -4.55 -44.42
C VAL A 414 -5.27 -4.41 -45.75
#